data_9b16b18406832c6da16c38688119f55b
#
_entry.id   9b16b18406832c6da16c38688119f55b
#
_cell.length_a   1.000
_cell.length_b   1.000
_cell.length_c   1.000
_cell.angle_alpha   90.00
_cell.angle_beta   90.00
_cell.angle_gamma   90.00
#
_symmetry.space_group_name_H-M   'P 1'
#
loop_
_entity.id
_entity.type
_entity.pdbx_description
1 polymer ?
#
loop_
_entity_poly.entity_id
_entity_poly.type
_entity_poly.pdbx_seq_one_letter_code
_entity_poly.pdbx_strand_id
1 'polypeptide(L)'
;MVSDFRRSKDFYDRLMKAIGYRRVEVPHWDRYPGWGAHSTDFWIEKASPGRFSENKPGLHHIAFSAPSRAAVDRLARWLRENKIHIITGPRLFPEYTRGYYAVFFRDPDGIRLEYAHIPQ
;
A
#
# COMPACT_ATOMS: atom_id res chain seq x y z
N MET A 1 6.54 3.03 10.23
CA MET A 1 6.27 2.44 11.56
C MET A 1 4.79 2.26 11.78
N VAL A 2 4.38 1.22 12.49
CA VAL A 2 2.97 0.84 12.67
C VAL A 2 2.61 0.73 14.15
N SER A 3 1.36 1.08 14.51
CA SER A 3 0.93 1.10 15.91
C SER A 3 0.57 -0.28 16.44
N ASP A 4 -0.14 -1.08 15.65
CA ASP A 4 -0.49 -2.48 15.97
C ASP A 4 0.28 -3.40 15.03
N PHE A 5 1.40 -3.91 15.51
CA PHE A 5 2.35 -4.65 14.66
C PHE A 5 1.74 -5.91 14.05
N ARG A 6 0.98 -6.67 14.84
CA ARG A 6 0.34 -7.90 14.34
C ARG A 6 -0.70 -7.59 13.25
N ARG A 7 -1.55 -6.60 13.49
CA ARG A 7 -2.59 -6.19 12.54
C ARG A 7 -1.98 -5.66 11.24
N SER A 8 -0.97 -4.80 11.36
CA SER A 8 -0.31 -4.22 10.19
C SER A 8 0.49 -5.25 9.41
N LYS A 9 1.17 -6.17 10.10
CA LYS A 9 1.90 -7.26 9.45
C LYS A 9 0.94 -8.13 8.62
N ASP A 10 -0.21 -8.50 9.17
CA ASP A 10 -1.22 -9.27 8.45
C ASP A 10 -1.78 -8.49 7.25
N PHE A 11 -2.12 -7.22 7.45
CA PHE A 11 -2.62 -6.36 6.39
C PHE A 11 -1.62 -6.27 5.22
N TYR A 12 -0.36 -5.92 5.53
CA TYR A 12 0.64 -5.75 4.49
C TYR A 12 1.03 -7.07 3.83
N ASP A 13 1.04 -8.17 4.56
CA ASP A 13 1.31 -9.48 3.96
C ASP A 13 0.26 -9.84 2.90
N ARG A 14 -1.00 -9.58 3.19
CA ARG A 14 -2.09 -9.81 2.24
C ARG A 14 -2.07 -8.80 1.08
N LEU A 15 -1.86 -7.51 1.39
CA LEU A 15 -1.79 -6.47 0.37
C LEU A 15 -0.62 -6.71 -0.59
N MET A 16 0.57 -6.95 -0.06
CA MET A 16 1.77 -7.16 -0.87
C MET A 16 1.61 -8.36 -1.80
N LYS A 17 1.04 -9.44 -1.30
CA LYS A 17 0.72 -10.60 -2.12
C LYS A 17 -0.27 -10.24 -3.24
N ALA A 18 -1.30 -9.43 -2.93
CA ALA A 18 -2.31 -9.02 -3.90
C ALA A 18 -1.72 -8.17 -5.04
N ILE A 19 -0.68 -7.38 -4.77
CA ILE A 19 -0.02 -6.55 -5.79
C ILE A 19 1.23 -7.20 -6.39
N GLY A 20 1.52 -8.46 -6.02
CA GLY A 20 2.62 -9.23 -6.61
C GLY A 20 3.98 -9.06 -5.94
N TYR A 21 4.03 -8.48 -4.75
CA TYR A 21 5.25 -8.42 -3.96
C TYR A 21 5.41 -9.72 -3.17
N ARG A 22 6.64 -10.08 -2.89
CA ARG A 22 6.99 -11.28 -2.13
C ARG A 22 7.67 -10.92 -0.82
N ARG A 23 7.53 -11.79 0.19
CA ARG A 23 8.29 -11.65 1.43
C ARG A 23 9.78 -11.70 1.13
N VAL A 24 10.52 -10.81 1.74
CA VAL A 24 11.98 -10.84 1.67
C VAL A 24 12.48 -12.03 2.45
N GLU A 25 13.43 -12.79 1.87
CA GLU A 25 13.99 -13.97 2.52
C GLU A 25 15.07 -13.56 3.52
N VAL A 26 14.66 -13.36 4.76
CA VAL A 26 15.58 -13.03 5.86
C VAL A 26 15.24 -13.87 7.09
N PRO A 27 16.24 -14.17 7.94
CA PRO A 27 15.98 -14.81 9.22
C PRO A 27 15.01 -13.97 10.05
N HIS A 28 14.12 -14.64 10.77
CA HIS A 28 13.16 -13.97 11.67
C HIS A 28 12.25 -12.95 10.97
N TRP A 29 11.73 -13.31 9.78
CA TRP A 29 10.83 -12.44 9.03
C TRP A 29 9.66 -11.94 9.88
N ASP A 30 9.11 -12.78 10.76
CA ASP A 30 7.98 -12.39 11.63
C ASP A 30 8.31 -11.23 12.56
N ARG A 31 9.60 -11.04 12.87
CA ARG A 31 10.07 -9.94 13.70
C ARG A 31 10.43 -8.72 12.87
N TYR A 32 10.91 -8.93 11.65
CA TYR A 32 11.34 -7.88 10.73
C TYR A 32 10.67 -8.09 9.37
N PRO A 33 9.34 -7.85 9.29
CA PRO A 33 8.62 -8.14 8.05
C PRO A 33 8.93 -7.12 6.97
N GLY A 34 9.27 -7.65 5.81
CA GLY A 34 9.54 -6.86 4.62
C GLY A 34 9.08 -7.60 3.37
N TRP A 35 8.78 -6.85 2.35
CA TRP A 35 8.32 -7.37 1.06
C TRP A 35 9.03 -6.62 -0.06
N GLY A 36 9.30 -7.30 -1.15
CA GLY A 36 10.01 -6.69 -2.26
C GLY A 36 9.50 -7.13 -3.61
N ALA A 37 9.77 -6.28 -4.59
CA ALA A 37 9.58 -6.56 -6.01
C ALA A 37 10.63 -5.76 -6.77
N HIS A 38 11.24 -6.40 -7.77
CA HIS A 38 12.31 -5.79 -8.56
C HIS A 38 13.47 -5.37 -7.64
N SER A 39 13.79 -4.08 -7.60
CA SER A 39 14.89 -3.56 -6.77
C SER A 39 14.40 -2.72 -5.59
N THR A 40 13.11 -2.83 -5.25
CA THR A 40 12.51 -2.02 -4.19
C THR A 40 11.95 -2.91 -3.10
N ASP A 41 12.27 -2.59 -1.85
CA ASP A 41 11.74 -3.29 -0.68
C ASP A 41 10.87 -2.35 0.14
N PHE A 42 9.89 -2.93 0.81
CA PHE A 42 9.01 -2.24 1.75
C PHE A 42 9.05 -2.97 3.09
N TRP A 43 9.32 -2.23 4.16
CA TRP A 43 9.47 -2.79 5.50
C TRP A 43 8.58 -2.07 6.49
N ILE A 44 8.12 -2.79 7.52
CA ILE A 44 7.40 -2.17 8.63
C ILE A 44 8.10 -2.46 9.96
N GLU A 45 7.96 -1.51 10.88
CA GLU A 45 8.47 -1.64 12.24
C GLU A 45 7.42 -1.17 13.22
N LYS A 46 7.49 -1.70 14.44
CA LYS A 46 6.61 -1.27 15.51
C LYS A 46 6.97 0.15 15.96
N ALA A 47 5.97 1.02 15.98
CA ALA A 47 6.12 2.38 16.49
C ALA A 47 5.93 2.43 18.00
N SER A 48 6.39 3.52 18.61
CA SER A 48 5.94 3.91 19.93
C SER A 48 4.45 4.24 19.90
N PRO A 49 3.72 4.13 21.03
CA PRO A 49 2.30 4.44 21.04
C PRO A 49 2.02 5.86 20.52
N GLY A 50 0.98 6.00 19.71
CA GLY A 50 0.58 7.26 19.11
C GLY A 50 -0.27 7.03 17.87
N ARG A 51 -0.76 8.13 17.32
CA ARG A 51 -1.57 8.11 16.08
C ARG A 51 -0.84 8.83 14.95
N PHE A 52 -0.90 8.26 13.78
CA PHE A 52 -0.49 8.93 12.56
C PHE A 52 -1.47 10.09 12.27
N SER A 53 -0.92 11.23 11.83
CA SER A 53 -1.74 12.38 11.43
C SER A 53 -1.27 12.92 10.08
N GLU A 54 -2.19 12.97 9.12
CA GLU A 54 -1.92 13.53 7.78
C GLU A 54 -1.72 15.05 7.80
N ASN A 55 -2.16 15.71 8.86
CA ASN A 55 -2.12 17.18 8.98
C ASN A 55 -0.86 17.70 9.65
N LYS A 56 0.10 16.84 9.96
CA LYS A 56 1.37 17.20 10.57
C LYS A 56 2.51 16.94 9.60
N PRO A 57 3.66 17.61 9.76
CA PRO A 57 4.83 17.29 8.93
C PRO A 57 5.15 15.81 8.99
N GLY A 58 5.36 15.19 7.84
CA GLY A 58 5.64 13.78 7.72
C GLY A 58 5.17 13.22 6.40
N LEU A 59 4.82 11.96 6.39
CA LEU A 59 4.41 11.24 5.20
C LEU A 59 3.03 11.71 4.71
N HIS A 60 2.93 12.01 3.41
CA HIS A 60 1.64 12.28 2.77
C HIS A 60 0.98 10.96 2.33
N HIS A 61 1.69 10.17 1.53
CA HIS A 61 1.20 8.85 1.09
C HIS A 61 2.36 8.02 0.53
N ILE A 62 2.10 6.73 0.33
CA ILE A 62 3.02 5.80 -0.33
C ILE A 62 2.32 5.29 -1.58
N ALA A 63 2.97 5.38 -2.73
CA ALA A 63 2.44 4.90 -4.01
C ALA A 63 3.21 3.66 -4.46
N PHE A 64 2.46 2.63 -4.86
CA PHE A 64 3.01 1.44 -5.49
C PHE A 64 2.66 1.45 -6.97
N SER A 65 3.60 1.05 -7.82
CA SER A 65 3.39 1.00 -9.26
C SER A 65 2.61 -0.24 -9.66
N ALA A 66 1.58 -0.05 -10.47
CA ALA A 66 0.79 -1.13 -11.07
C ALA A 66 1.22 -1.35 -12.51
N PRO A 67 1.31 -2.62 -12.96
CA PRO A 67 1.73 -2.91 -14.33
C PRO A 67 0.69 -2.55 -15.40
N SER A 68 -0.57 -2.38 -15.01
CA SER A 68 -1.66 -2.11 -15.95
C SER A 68 -2.87 -1.52 -15.22
N ARG A 69 -3.81 -0.95 -15.98
CA ARG A 69 -5.11 -0.54 -15.43
C ARG A 69 -5.87 -1.73 -14.87
N ALA A 70 -5.80 -2.88 -15.55
CA ALA A 70 -6.45 -4.10 -15.07
C ALA A 70 -5.95 -4.50 -13.69
N ALA A 71 -4.65 -4.33 -13.41
CA ALA A 71 -4.09 -4.60 -12.09
C ALA A 71 -4.67 -3.67 -11.03
N VAL A 72 -4.85 -2.39 -11.33
CA VAL A 72 -5.49 -1.42 -10.44
C VAL A 72 -6.94 -1.84 -10.16
N ASP A 73 -7.68 -2.21 -11.18
CA ASP A 73 -9.07 -2.67 -11.02
C ASP A 73 -9.16 -3.94 -10.18
N ARG A 74 -8.24 -4.88 -10.37
CA ARG A 74 -8.18 -6.10 -9.55
C ARG A 74 -7.92 -5.78 -8.09
N LEU A 75 -6.99 -4.87 -7.82
CA LEU A 75 -6.73 -4.46 -6.45
C LEU A 75 -7.95 -3.78 -5.84
N ALA A 76 -8.62 -2.90 -6.57
CA ALA A 76 -9.83 -2.23 -6.08
C ALA A 76 -10.91 -3.24 -5.69
N ARG A 77 -11.09 -4.29 -6.49
CA ARG A 77 -12.02 -5.38 -6.18
C ARG A 77 -11.61 -6.09 -4.89
N TRP A 78 -10.33 -6.44 -4.77
CA TRP A 78 -9.79 -7.08 -3.58
C TRP A 78 -9.98 -6.20 -2.34
N LEU A 79 -9.75 -4.89 -2.45
CA LEU A 79 -9.95 -3.95 -1.35
C LEU A 79 -11.40 -3.98 -0.86
N ARG A 80 -12.36 -3.94 -1.80
CA ARG A 80 -13.79 -4.01 -1.46
C ARG A 80 -14.16 -5.35 -0.81
N GLU A 81 -13.66 -6.45 -1.34
CA GLU A 81 -13.91 -7.79 -0.80
C GLU A 81 -13.36 -7.96 0.61
N ASN A 82 -12.26 -7.27 0.92
CA ASN A 82 -11.63 -7.31 2.25
C ASN A 82 -12.05 -6.14 3.14
N LYS A 83 -13.07 -5.39 2.74
CA LYS A 83 -13.66 -4.28 3.51
C LYS A 83 -12.64 -3.20 3.88
N ILE A 84 -11.69 -2.96 2.99
CA ILE A 84 -10.70 -1.90 3.12
C ILE A 84 -11.27 -0.64 2.48
N HIS A 85 -11.25 0.47 3.23
CA HIS A 85 -11.81 1.73 2.76
C HIS A 85 -11.04 2.30 1.58
N ILE A 86 -11.75 2.52 0.46
CA ILE A 86 -11.22 3.22 -0.70
C ILE A 86 -11.52 4.70 -0.53
N ILE A 87 -10.47 5.54 -0.59
CA ILE A 87 -10.62 6.99 -0.50
C ILE A 87 -11.20 7.52 -1.81
N THR A 88 -10.60 7.14 -2.95
CA THR A 88 -11.06 7.53 -4.29
C THR A 88 -10.51 6.56 -5.34
N GLY A 89 -11.23 6.43 -6.43
CA GLY A 89 -10.86 5.55 -7.54
C GLY A 89 -11.46 4.15 -7.42
N PRO A 90 -11.08 3.22 -8.31
CA PRO A 90 -10.14 3.44 -9.42
C PRO A 90 -10.70 4.39 -10.48
N ARG A 91 -9.89 5.30 -10.96
CA ARG A 91 -10.25 6.21 -12.04
C ARG A 91 -9.01 6.85 -12.68
N LEU A 92 -9.22 7.54 -13.80
CA LEU A 92 -8.19 8.38 -14.38
C LEU A 92 -8.01 9.66 -13.55
N PHE A 93 -6.77 10.10 -13.43
CA PHE A 93 -6.38 11.35 -12.80
C PHE A 93 -5.61 12.20 -13.82
N PRO A 94 -6.31 12.77 -14.84
CA PRO A 94 -5.64 13.54 -15.88
C PRO A 94 -4.94 14.79 -15.34
N GLU A 95 -5.37 15.28 -14.17
CA GLU A 95 -4.75 16.39 -13.47
C GLU A 95 -3.31 16.09 -13.04
N TYR A 96 -2.93 14.80 -12.87
CA TYR A 96 -1.55 14.42 -12.55
C TYR A 96 -0.72 14.26 -13.82
N THR A 97 -1.18 13.41 -14.72
CA THR A 97 -0.62 13.22 -16.05
C THR A 97 -1.56 12.39 -16.90
N ARG A 98 -1.35 12.42 -18.20
CA ARG A 98 -2.19 11.69 -19.17
C ARG A 98 -2.12 10.19 -18.91
N GLY A 99 -3.28 9.55 -18.77
CA GLY A 99 -3.38 8.11 -18.59
C GLY A 99 -3.08 7.59 -17.19
N TYR A 100 -2.84 8.48 -16.24
CA TYR A 100 -2.63 8.12 -14.84
C TYR A 100 -3.91 7.49 -14.29
N TYR A 101 -3.85 6.19 -13.94
CA TYR A 101 -5.00 5.43 -13.46
C TYR A 101 -4.68 4.81 -12.09
N ALA A 102 -5.45 5.15 -11.07
CA ALA A 102 -5.08 4.82 -9.70
C ALA A 102 -6.27 4.59 -8.79
N VAL A 103 -6.00 3.90 -7.68
CA VAL A 103 -6.89 3.77 -6.54
C VAL A 103 -6.14 4.19 -5.28
N PHE A 104 -6.80 4.97 -4.43
CA PHE A 104 -6.27 5.43 -3.13
C PHE A 104 -7.05 4.78 -2.00
N PHE A 105 -6.35 4.31 -0.99
CA PHE A 105 -6.94 3.59 0.15
C PHE A 105 -6.09 3.82 1.40
N ARG A 106 -6.49 3.23 2.53
CA ARG A 106 -5.78 3.43 3.80
C ARG A 106 -5.32 2.11 4.40
N ASP A 107 -4.18 2.16 5.08
CA ASP A 107 -3.74 1.05 5.91
C ASP A 107 -4.42 1.08 7.30
N PRO A 108 -4.16 0.09 8.19
CA PRO A 108 -4.79 0.08 9.52
C PRO A 108 -4.46 1.27 10.41
N ASP A 109 -3.35 1.98 10.17
CA ASP A 109 -2.99 3.19 10.90
C ASP A 109 -3.57 4.46 10.28
N GLY A 110 -4.28 4.35 9.15
CA GLY A 110 -4.81 5.48 8.42
C GLY A 110 -3.82 6.11 7.44
N ILE A 111 -2.68 5.48 7.22
CA ILE A 111 -1.72 5.94 6.23
C ILE A 111 -2.32 5.78 4.85
N ARG A 112 -2.26 6.85 4.05
CA ARG A 112 -2.77 6.85 2.68
C ARG A 112 -1.84 6.05 1.79
N LEU A 113 -2.42 5.10 1.05
CA LEU A 113 -1.71 4.28 0.08
C LEU A 113 -2.31 4.50 -1.30
N GLU A 114 -1.49 4.32 -2.31
CA GLU A 114 -1.90 4.46 -3.71
C GLU A 114 -1.37 3.27 -4.52
N TYR A 115 -2.19 2.80 -5.46
CA TYR A 115 -1.74 1.84 -6.47
C TYR A 115 -2.04 2.45 -7.83
N ALA A 116 -1.01 2.76 -8.60
CA ALA A 116 -1.13 3.58 -9.80
C ALA A 116 -0.45 2.95 -11.00
N HIS A 117 -1.15 2.98 -12.13
CA HIS A 117 -0.57 2.69 -13.44
C HIS A 117 -0.36 4.00 -14.19
N ILE A 118 0.89 4.26 -14.55
CA ILE A 118 1.29 5.43 -15.32
C ILE A 118 1.85 4.93 -16.64
N PRO A 119 1.19 5.21 -17.78
CA PRO A 119 1.70 4.77 -19.08
C PRO A 119 3.06 5.40 -19.36
N GLN A 120 3.95 4.63 -19.91
CA GLN A 120 5.28 5.08 -20.33
C GLN A 120 5.23 5.63 -21.76
#